data_f98f1fdb13def224f1eb045fdc10a49f
#
_entry.id   f98f1fdb13def224f1eb045fdc10a49f
#
_cell.length_a   1.000
_cell.length_b   1.000
_cell.length_c   1.000
_cell.angle_alpha   90.00
_cell.angle_beta   90.00
_cell.angle_gamma   90.00
#
_symmetry.space_group_name_H-M   'P 1'
#
loop_
_entity.id
_entity.type
_entity.pdbx_description
1 polymer ?
#
loop_
_entity_poly.entity_id
_entity_poly.type
_entity_poly.pdbx_seq_one_letter_code
_entity_poly.pdbx_strand_id
1 'polypeptide(L)'
;MQRKIIPDAENRLLILYALKTVGAMTDQQLLIVMTDTDLMNYITLQLTIADLESEGKLRRQGDTSGGTLELTDAGRYLLNSFEMHIPVSRRGLIDSGAAQWRERFAAEQMAAVEIFDLPNGEKGLHLRIVDRRNVLLDITFALPTGKRINCLQQRWQQCMNQVYLLLLSTLGSGHTPGKKLPDGCSVLQVSDSEWLTPAGGNPTQPTLT
;
A
#
# COMPACT_ATOMS: atom_id res chain seq x y z
N MET A 1 -13.98 20.69 -22.73
CA MET A 1 -14.90 19.81 -21.96
C MET A 1 -15.26 20.50 -20.66
N GLN A 2 -16.52 20.92 -20.46
CA GLN A 2 -16.96 21.49 -19.19
C GLN A 2 -17.08 20.36 -18.18
N ARG A 3 -16.27 20.37 -17.12
CA ARG A 3 -16.45 19.47 -15.97
C ARG A 3 -17.81 19.76 -15.35
N LYS A 4 -18.70 18.79 -15.38
CA LYS A 4 -20.02 18.88 -14.74
C LYS A 4 -19.78 18.95 -13.23
N ILE A 5 -20.11 20.09 -12.61
CA ILE A 5 -20.00 20.27 -11.16
C ILE A 5 -20.97 19.27 -10.49
N ILE A 6 -20.43 18.40 -9.67
CA ILE A 6 -21.20 17.44 -8.89
C ILE A 6 -21.65 18.15 -7.62
N PRO A 7 -22.93 18.09 -7.22
CA PRO A 7 -23.42 18.68 -5.97
C PRO A 7 -22.69 18.07 -4.75
N ASP A 8 -22.44 18.88 -3.72
CA ASP A 8 -21.74 18.44 -2.51
C ASP A 8 -22.41 17.24 -1.83
N ALA A 9 -23.73 17.19 -1.80
CA ALA A 9 -24.48 16.06 -1.28
C ALA A 9 -24.16 14.75 -2.05
N GLU A 10 -23.99 14.84 -3.35
CA GLU A 10 -23.64 13.68 -4.18
C GLU A 10 -22.18 13.27 -3.98
N ASN A 11 -21.25 14.21 -3.81
CA ASN A 11 -19.86 13.94 -3.48
C ASN A 11 -19.73 13.12 -2.19
N ARG A 12 -20.49 13.49 -1.16
CA ARG A 12 -20.56 12.77 0.12
C ARG A 12 -21.04 11.33 -0.08
N LEU A 13 -22.12 11.15 -0.82
CA LEU A 13 -22.66 9.81 -1.10
C LEU A 13 -21.70 8.96 -1.94
N LEU A 14 -20.96 9.53 -2.90
CA LEU A 14 -19.98 8.82 -3.70
C LEU A 14 -18.80 8.29 -2.87
N ILE A 15 -18.30 9.08 -1.90
CA ILE A 15 -17.25 8.64 -0.98
C ILE A 15 -17.76 7.48 -0.11
N LEU A 16 -18.95 7.63 0.49
CA LEU A 16 -19.55 6.57 1.30
C LEU A 16 -19.79 5.30 0.48
N TYR A 17 -20.23 5.44 -0.77
CA TYR A 17 -20.45 4.33 -1.68
C TYR A 17 -19.16 3.61 -2.05
N ALA A 18 -18.09 4.34 -2.34
CA ALA A 18 -16.79 3.76 -2.63
C ALA A 18 -16.26 2.95 -1.43
N LEU A 19 -16.36 3.48 -0.22
CA LEU A 19 -15.97 2.78 1.01
C LEU A 19 -16.86 1.55 1.31
N LYS A 20 -18.16 1.61 0.97
CA LYS A 20 -19.05 0.44 1.07
C LYS A 20 -18.64 -0.65 0.09
N THR A 21 -18.33 -0.26 -1.16
CA THR A 21 -18.12 -1.20 -2.27
C THR A 21 -16.70 -1.77 -2.28
N VAL A 22 -15.68 -0.94 -2.08
CA VAL A 22 -14.27 -1.37 -2.10
C VAL A 22 -13.80 -1.86 -0.74
N GLY A 23 -14.22 -1.22 0.34
CA GLY A 23 -13.82 -1.49 1.72
C GLY A 23 -13.09 -0.30 2.37
N ALA A 24 -12.52 -0.51 3.54
CA ALA A 24 -11.69 0.48 4.21
C ALA A 24 -10.48 0.84 3.35
N MET A 25 -10.19 2.13 3.20
CA MET A 25 -9.14 2.65 2.32
C MET A 25 -8.38 3.79 2.99
N THR A 26 -7.10 3.95 2.64
CA THR A 26 -6.36 5.17 2.96
C THR A 26 -6.83 6.34 2.09
N ASP A 27 -6.48 7.57 2.47
CA ASP A 27 -6.78 8.77 1.65
C ASP A 27 -6.22 8.64 0.23
N GLN A 28 -5.01 8.06 0.09
CA GLN A 28 -4.38 7.85 -1.22
C GLN A 28 -5.13 6.80 -2.05
N GLN A 29 -5.57 5.72 -1.45
CA GLN A 29 -6.35 4.68 -2.13
C GLN A 29 -7.72 5.22 -2.58
N LEU A 30 -8.39 6.00 -1.72
CA LEU A 30 -9.65 6.64 -2.07
C LEU A 30 -9.45 7.68 -3.18
N LEU A 31 -8.34 8.43 -3.16
CA LEU A 31 -7.98 9.35 -4.25
C LEU A 31 -7.81 8.61 -5.59
N ILE A 32 -7.15 7.45 -5.60
CA ILE A 32 -7.02 6.61 -6.80
C ILE A 32 -8.40 6.24 -7.34
N VAL A 33 -9.29 5.72 -6.50
CA VAL A 33 -10.66 5.35 -6.92
C VAL A 33 -11.40 6.54 -7.53
N MET A 34 -11.31 7.72 -6.91
CA MET A 34 -12.03 8.92 -7.38
C MET A 34 -11.42 9.52 -8.65
N THR A 35 -10.10 9.43 -8.83
CA THR A 35 -9.41 9.93 -10.03
C THR A 35 -9.53 8.97 -11.21
N ASP A 36 -9.41 7.67 -11.00
CA ASP A 36 -9.57 6.65 -12.05
C ASP A 36 -10.98 6.68 -12.65
N THR A 37 -11.97 7.06 -11.83
CA THR A 37 -13.38 7.20 -12.25
C THR A 37 -13.75 8.59 -12.74
N ASP A 38 -12.83 9.57 -12.69
CA ASP A 38 -13.07 11.00 -12.96
C ASP A 38 -14.29 11.58 -12.20
N LEU A 39 -14.59 11.01 -11.02
CA LEU A 39 -15.73 11.43 -10.21
C LEU A 39 -15.42 12.66 -9.36
N MET A 40 -14.19 12.79 -8.86
CA MET A 40 -13.83 13.85 -7.93
C MET A 40 -12.35 14.24 -8.06
N ASN A 41 -12.04 15.53 -7.90
CA ASN A 41 -10.67 16.01 -7.81
C ASN A 41 -10.16 15.97 -6.37
N TYR A 42 -8.83 16.09 -6.21
CA TYR A 42 -8.16 16.02 -4.91
C TYR A 42 -8.72 17.01 -3.87
N ILE A 43 -8.92 18.27 -4.25
CA ILE A 43 -9.37 19.32 -3.30
C ILE A 43 -10.77 19.03 -2.80
N THR A 44 -11.70 18.72 -3.70
CA THR A 44 -13.07 18.35 -3.35
C THR A 44 -13.10 17.11 -2.47
N LEU A 45 -12.28 16.10 -2.78
CA LEU A 45 -12.16 14.88 -2.00
C LEU A 45 -11.75 15.17 -0.55
N GLN A 46 -10.65 15.93 -0.36
CA GLN A 46 -10.13 16.22 0.99
C GLN A 46 -11.13 17.03 1.83
N LEU A 47 -11.78 18.03 1.26
CA LEU A 47 -12.80 18.81 1.95
C LEU A 47 -13.98 17.92 2.35
N THR A 48 -14.46 17.07 1.44
CA THR A 48 -15.61 16.19 1.71
C THR A 48 -15.28 15.11 2.75
N ILE A 49 -14.05 14.57 2.76
CA ILE A 49 -13.59 13.65 3.81
C ILE A 49 -13.61 14.34 5.17
N ALA A 50 -13.01 15.54 5.28
CA ALA A 50 -12.98 16.30 6.53
C ALA A 50 -14.39 16.59 7.07
N ASP A 51 -15.31 16.96 6.21
CA ASP A 51 -16.72 17.17 6.58
C ASP A 51 -17.36 15.89 7.11
N LEU A 52 -17.20 14.76 6.39
CA LEU A 52 -17.77 13.47 6.79
C LEU A 52 -17.17 12.92 8.10
N GLU A 53 -15.87 13.16 8.35
CA GLU A 53 -15.22 12.85 9.63
C GLU A 53 -15.77 13.73 10.77
N SER A 54 -15.89 15.05 10.54
CA SER A 54 -16.42 16.00 11.54
C SER A 54 -17.87 15.69 11.93
N GLU A 55 -18.66 15.19 10.98
CA GLU A 55 -20.06 14.76 11.20
C GLU A 55 -20.16 13.34 11.76
N GLY A 56 -19.06 12.64 11.99
CA GLY A 56 -19.05 11.28 12.50
C GLY A 56 -19.60 10.24 11.52
N LYS A 57 -19.62 10.52 10.20
CA LYS A 57 -20.03 9.58 9.15
C LYS A 57 -18.90 8.67 8.70
N LEU A 58 -17.66 9.14 8.84
CA LEU A 58 -16.44 8.40 8.67
C LEU A 58 -15.64 8.40 9.96
N ARG A 59 -14.84 7.38 10.15
CA ARG A 59 -13.80 7.35 11.18
C ARG A 59 -12.48 6.94 10.55
N ARG A 60 -11.39 7.44 11.12
CA ARG A 60 -10.04 7.04 10.77
C ARG A 60 -9.51 6.04 11.79
N GLN A 61 -9.01 4.91 11.31
CA GLN A 61 -8.38 3.89 12.13
C GLN A 61 -6.88 3.83 11.83
N GLY A 62 -6.04 3.95 12.86
CA GLY A 62 -4.57 4.02 12.74
C GLY A 62 -4.02 5.42 12.89
N ASP A 63 -2.68 5.55 12.80
CA ASP A 63 -1.97 6.83 12.94
C ASP A 63 -2.27 7.80 11.79
N THR A 64 -2.21 9.09 12.10
CA THR A 64 -2.56 10.22 11.22
C THR A 64 -1.87 10.25 9.86
N SER A 65 -0.75 9.53 9.70
CA SER A 65 0.01 9.52 8.43
C SER A 65 -0.33 8.35 7.50
N GLY A 66 -1.15 7.39 7.93
CA GLY A 66 -1.47 6.19 7.13
C GLY A 66 -2.76 5.50 7.54
N GLY A 67 -3.57 6.14 8.37
CA GLY A 67 -4.83 5.57 8.84
C GLY A 67 -5.82 5.30 7.71
N THR A 68 -6.61 4.24 7.86
CA THR A 68 -7.68 3.87 6.93
C THR A 68 -8.99 4.54 7.31
N LEU A 69 -9.69 5.05 6.32
CA LEU A 69 -11.04 5.57 6.44
C LEU A 69 -12.04 4.41 6.42
N GLU A 70 -12.95 4.41 7.38
CA GLU A 70 -14.03 3.44 7.49
C GLU A 70 -15.38 4.11 7.66
N LEU A 71 -16.42 3.45 7.15
CA LEU A 71 -17.80 3.85 7.38
C LEU A 71 -18.20 3.61 8.85
N THR A 72 -18.75 4.63 9.49
CA THR A 72 -19.46 4.45 10.74
C THR A 72 -20.89 3.93 10.52
N ASP A 73 -21.59 3.55 11.56
CA ASP A 73 -23.01 3.16 11.46
C ASP A 73 -23.87 4.34 10.97
N ALA A 74 -23.55 5.57 11.38
CA ALA A 74 -24.19 6.78 10.90
C ALA A 74 -23.93 7.02 9.40
N GLY A 75 -22.70 6.75 8.92
CA GLY A 75 -22.37 6.81 7.51
C GLY A 75 -23.11 5.75 6.69
N ARG A 76 -23.20 4.51 7.20
CA ARG A 76 -23.97 3.43 6.56
C ARG A 76 -25.46 3.75 6.48
N TYR A 77 -26.02 4.29 7.56
CA TYR A 77 -27.41 4.70 7.59
C TYR A 77 -27.70 5.80 6.55
N LEU A 78 -26.85 6.84 6.50
CA LEU A 78 -26.97 7.92 5.53
C LEU A 78 -26.92 7.37 4.09
N LEU A 79 -25.91 6.53 3.78
CA LEU A 79 -25.80 5.94 2.46
C LEU A 79 -27.02 5.11 2.09
N ASN A 80 -27.47 4.22 2.96
CA ASN A 80 -28.63 3.36 2.68
C ASN A 80 -29.91 4.17 2.44
N SER A 81 -30.06 5.30 3.13
CA SER A 81 -31.23 6.19 2.95
C SER A 81 -31.22 6.93 1.62
N PHE A 82 -30.05 7.23 1.07
CA PHE A 82 -29.90 8.10 -0.09
C PHE A 82 -29.13 7.48 -1.27
N GLU A 83 -28.76 6.21 -1.22
CA GLU A 83 -28.00 5.51 -2.27
C GLU A 83 -28.66 5.63 -3.65
N MET A 84 -29.99 5.60 -3.71
CA MET A 84 -30.76 5.74 -4.94
C MET A 84 -30.62 7.11 -5.60
N HIS A 85 -30.14 8.13 -4.89
CA HIS A 85 -29.88 9.45 -5.44
C HIS A 85 -28.55 9.52 -6.19
N ILE A 86 -27.65 8.53 -6.00
CA ILE A 86 -26.44 8.43 -6.81
C ILE A 86 -26.83 7.90 -8.19
N PRO A 87 -26.50 8.63 -9.28
CA PRO A 87 -26.78 8.16 -10.64
C PRO A 87 -26.19 6.77 -10.90
N VAL A 88 -26.96 5.90 -11.55
CA VAL A 88 -26.53 4.51 -11.85
C VAL A 88 -25.22 4.48 -12.62
N SER A 89 -25.03 5.44 -13.55
CA SER A 89 -23.79 5.55 -14.32
C SER A 89 -22.55 5.78 -13.43
N ARG A 90 -22.67 6.56 -12.34
CA ARG A 90 -21.57 6.84 -11.42
C ARG A 90 -21.31 5.68 -10.47
N ARG A 91 -22.36 5.02 -9.99
CA ARG A 91 -22.21 3.76 -9.23
C ARG A 91 -21.53 2.70 -10.07
N GLY A 92 -21.95 2.54 -11.34
CA GLY A 92 -21.36 1.59 -12.26
C GLY A 92 -19.86 1.80 -12.51
N LEU A 93 -19.36 3.03 -12.47
CA LEU A 93 -17.92 3.30 -12.57
C LEU A 93 -17.16 2.74 -11.35
N ILE A 94 -17.69 2.91 -10.14
CA ILE A 94 -17.08 2.37 -8.93
C ILE A 94 -17.20 0.84 -8.92
N ASP A 95 -18.37 0.29 -9.24
CA ASP A 95 -18.63 -1.15 -9.22
C ASP A 95 -17.72 -1.90 -10.20
N SER A 96 -17.50 -1.35 -11.39
CA SER A 96 -16.67 -1.97 -12.42
C SER A 96 -15.19 -2.10 -12.05
N GLY A 97 -14.65 -1.15 -11.26
CA GLY A 97 -13.26 -1.17 -10.79
C GLY A 97 -13.07 -1.86 -9.43
N ALA A 98 -14.15 -2.10 -8.69
CA ALA A 98 -14.09 -2.50 -7.28
C ALA A 98 -13.28 -3.77 -7.02
N ALA A 99 -13.37 -4.78 -7.88
CA ALA A 99 -12.63 -6.03 -7.73
C ALA A 99 -11.12 -5.80 -7.87
N GLN A 100 -10.71 -5.05 -8.89
CA GLN A 100 -9.31 -4.73 -9.17
C GLN A 100 -8.70 -3.87 -8.05
N TRP A 101 -9.42 -2.87 -7.56
CA TRP A 101 -8.93 -2.03 -6.45
C TRP A 101 -8.82 -2.83 -5.15
N ARG A 102 -9.80 -3.69 -4.82
CA ARG A 102 -9.72 -4.56 -3.64
C ARG A 102 -8.49 -5.46 -3.68
N GLU A 103 -8.22 -6.09 -4.81
CA GLU A 103 -7.05 -6.95 -4.98
C GLU A 103 -5.75 -6.14 -4.84
N ARG A 104 -5.65 -5.00 -5.53
CA ARG A 104 -4.49 -4.12 -5.47
C ARG A 104 -4.24 -3.62 -4.04
N PHE A 105 -5.26 -3.10 -3.36
CA PHE A 105 -5.12 -2.53 -2.02
C PHE A 105 -4.85 -3.61 -0.96
N ALA A 106 -5.41 -4.81 -1.12
CA ALA A 106 -5.05 -5.95 -0.29
C ALA A 106 -3.57 -6.32 -0.45
N ALA A 107 -3.05 -6.35 -1.67
CA ALA A 107 -1.63 -6.60 -1.92
C ALA A 107 -0.74 -5.50 -1.31
N GLU A 108 -1.16 -4.23 -1.38
CA GLU A 108 -0.46 -3.12 -0.72
C GLU A 108 -0.42 -3.27 0.81
N GLN A 109 -1.51 -3.72 1.43
CA GLN A 109 -1.58 -3.95 2.88
C GLN A 109 -0.76 -5.17 3.33
N MET A 110 -0.64 -6.19 2.48
CA MET A 110 0.17 -7.37 2.79
C MET A 110 1.67 -7.07 2.86
N ALA A 111 2.14 -6.04 2.14
CA ALA A 111 3.54 -5.67 2.01
C ALA A 111 3.82 -4.35 2.73
N ALA A 112 3.99 -4.38 4.04
CA ALA A 112 4.35 -3.19 4.80
C ALA A 112 5.86 -2.94 4.74
N VAL A 113 6.23 -1.68 4.46
CA VAL A 113 7.62 -1.20 4.50
C VAL A 113 7.65 0.06 5.36
N GLU A 114 8.46 0.05 6.39
CA GLU A 114 8.67 1.18 7.27
C GLU A 114 10.15 1.53 7.31
N ILE A 115 10.45 2.83 7.21
CA ILE A 115 11.81 3.34 7.29
C ILE A 115 11.90 4.23 8.51
N PHE A 116 12.88 3.97 9.37
CA PHE A 116 13.07 4.69 10.62
C PHE A 116 14.54 5.07 10.81
N ASP A 117 14.78 6.03 11.71
CA ASP A 117 16.13 6.46 12.05
C ASP A 117 16.71 5.58 13.15
N LEU A 118 17.94 5.10 12.92
CA LEU A 118 18.71 4.38 13.92
C LEU A 118 19.50 5.36 14.81
N PRO A 119 19.83 4.98 16.07
CA PRO A 119 20.57 5.86 16.98
C PRO A 119 21.95 6.31 16.47
N ASN A 120 22.53 5.56 15.54
CA ASN A 120 23.81 5.87 14.90
C ASN A 120 23.69 6.82 13.69
N GLY A 121 22.49 7.35 13.41
CA GLY A 121 22.21 8.23 12.27
C GLY A 121 22.00 7.51 10.93
N GLU A 122 22.05 6.20 10.91
CA GLU A 122 21.68 5.38 9.74
C GLU A 122 20.16 5.20 9.65
N LYS A 123 19.70 4.74 8.49
CA LYS A 123 18.30 4.37 8.30
C LYS A 123 18.09 2.87 8.56
N GLY A 124 17.06 2.56 9.33
CA GLY A 124 16.56 1.19 9.46
C GLY A 124 15.43 0.92 8.47
N LEU A 125 15.33 -0.31 8.02
CA LEU A 125 14.25 -0.81 7.18
C LEU A 125 13.54 -1.93 7.91
N HIS A 126 12.22 -1.79 8.02
CA HIS A 126 11.35 -2.79 8.58
C HIS A 126 10.42 -3.29 7.47
N LEU A 127 10.53 -4.56 7.13
CA LEU A 127 9.73 -5.23 6.09
C LEU A 127 8.81 -6.24 6.76
N ARG A 128 7.52 -6.15 6.48
CA ARG A 128 6.53 -7.08 7.00
C ARG A 128 5.69 -7.69 5.89
N ILE A 129 5.36 -8.96 6.05
CA ILE A 129 4.30 -9.63 5.31
C ILE A 129 3.20 -9.96 6.31
N VAL A 130 2.01 -9.44 6.07
CA VAL A 130 0.86 -9.63 6.95
C VAL A 130 -0.25 -10.32 6.15
N ASP A 131 -0.80 -11.41 6.66
CA ASP A 131 -2.03 -12.02 6.14
C ASP A 131 -3.15 -11.85 7.16
N ARG A 132 -4.15 -11.05 6.80
CA ARG A 132 -5.31 -10.68 7.63
C ARG A 132 -4.87 -10.06 8.97
N ARG A 133 -4.67 -10.88 10.01
CA ARG A 133 -4.22 -10.44 11.34
C ARG A 133 -2.92 -11.11 11.79
N ASN A 134 -2.35 -11.96 10.93
CA ASN A 134 -1.15 -12.71 11.25
C ASN A 134 0.05 -12.10 10.54
N VAL A 135 1.11 -11.81 11.30
CA VAL A 135 2.40 -11.45 10.72
C VAL A 135 3.08 -12.75 10.29
N LEU A 136 3.24 -12.91 8.97
CA LEU A 136 3.91 -14.07 8.39
C LEU A 136 5.43 -13.91 8.35
N LEU A 137 5.89 -12.68 8.17
CA LEU A 137 7.30 -12.34 8.13
C LEU A 137 7.49 -10.94 8.71
N ASP A 138 8.50 -10.80 9.54
CA ASP A 138 8.93 -9.53 10.14
C ASP A 138 10.44 -9.47 10.12
N ILE A 139 11.02 -8.57 9.32
CA ILE A 139 12.47 -8.44 9.16
C ILE A 139 12.85 -6.97 9.35
N THR A 140 13.80 -6.74 10.24
CA THR A 140 14.39 -5.43 10.46
C THR A 140 15.89 -5.46 10.20
N PHE A 141 16.40 -4.54 9.43
CA PHE A 141 17.83 -4.42 9.17
C PHE A 141 18.27 -2.96 8.91
N ALA A 142 19.55 -2.67 9.11
CA ALA A 142 20.12 -1.37 8.80
C ALA A 142 20.31 -1.21 7.28
N LEU A 143 19.93 -0.06 6.73
CA LEU A 143 20.21 0.28 5.34
C LEU A 143 21.61 0.87 5.23
N PRO A 144 22.45 0.36 4.34
CA PRO A 144 23.73 0.99 4.05
C PRO A 144 23.53 2.43 3.57
N THR A 145 24.38 3.33 4.01
CA THR A 145 24.33 4.76 3.67
C THR A 145 24.37 4.97 2.15
N GLY A 146 23.55 5.89 1.64
CA GLY A 146 23.57 6.27 0.21
C GLY A 146 22.61 5.50 -0.70
N LYS A 147 21.76 4.65 -0.18
CA LYS A 147 20.80 3.87 -1.00
C LYS A 147 19.53 4.64 -1.35
N ARG A 148 19.00 4.41 -2.55
CA ARG A 148 17.72 4.97 -3.01
C ARG A 148 16.57 4.28 -2.29
N ILE A 149 15.96 4.98 -1.35
CA ILE A 149 14.85 4.48 -0.52
C ILE A 149 13.53 4.46 -1.32
N ASN A 150 13.38 5.34 -2.32
CA ASN A 150 12.09 5.64 -2.96
C ASN A 150 11.47 4.48 -3.75
N CYS A 151 12.22 3.43 -4.08
CA CYS A 151 11.69 2.25 -4.80
C CYS A 151 11.55 1.00 -3.92
N LEU A 152 11.93 1.05 -2.64
CA LEU A 152 11.95 -0.14 -1.79
C LEU A 152 10.57 -0.70 -1.54
N GLN A 153 9.57 0.15 -1.31
CA GLN A 153 8.19 -0.29 -1.08
C GLN A 153 7.64 -1.03 -2.30
N GLN A 154 7.80 -0.44 -3.50
CA GLN A 154 7.33 -1.07 -4.72
C GLN A 154 8.05 -2.39 -5.02
N ARG A 155 9.38 -2.44 -4.82
CA ARG A 155 10.15 -3.67 -4.99
C ARG A 155 9.75 -4.73 -3.98
N TRP A 156 9.53 -4.34 -2.73
CA TRP A 156 9.08 -5.27 -1.70
C TRP A 156 7.74 -5.91 -2.07
N GLN A 157 6.76 -5.12 -2.49
CA GLN A 157 5.48 -5.63 -2.97
C GLN A 157 5.62 -6.65 -4.10
N GLN A 158 6.60 -6.45 -5.00
CA GLN A 158 6.84 -7.35 -6.12
C GLN A 158 7.54 -8.66 -5.71
N CYS A 159 8.45 -8.62 -4.71
CA CYS A 159 9.29 -9.76 -4.37
C CYS A 159 8.95 -10.44 -3.04
N MET A 160 8.04 -9.89 -2.21
CA MET A 160 7.75 -10.41 -0.87
C MET A 160 7.40 -11.90 -0.83
N ASN A 161 6.59 -12.37 -1.78
CA ASN A 161 6.21 -13.78 -1.87
C ASN A 161 7.40 -14.68 -2.18
N GLN A 162 8.29 -14.23 -3.07
CA GLN A 162 9.51 -14.97 -3.40
C GLN A 162 10.47 -15.04 -2.21
N VAL A 163 10.65 -13.92 -1.50
CA VAL A 163 11.48 -13.87 -0.28
C VAL A 163 10.90 -14.78 0.79
N TYR A 164 9.60 -14.76 1.01
CA TYR A 164 8.93 -15.61 1.98
C TYR A 164 9.09 -17.10 1.65
N LEU A 165 8.84 -17.51 0.41
CA LEU A 165 9.01 -18.88 -0.05
C LEU A 165 10.46 -19.33 0.01
N LEU A 166 11.42 -18.45 -0.33
CA LEU A 166 12.85 -18.72 -0.24
C LEU A 166 13.26 -19.00 1.21
N LEU A 167 12.80 -18.16 2.15
CA LEU A 167 13.07 -18.37 3.58
C LEU A 167 12.48 -19.67 4.08
N LEU A 168 11.22 -19.98 3.75
CA LEU A 168 10.59 -21.25 4.13
C LEU A 168 11.32 -22.45 3.56
N SER A 169 11.72 -22.41 2.29
CA SER A 169 12.45 -23.51 1.65
C SER A 169 13.85 -23.70 2.24
N THR A 170 14.52 -22.60 2.58
CA THR A 170 15.87 -22.64 3.14
C THR A 170 15.88 -23.09 4.60
N LEU A 171 14.94 -22.59 5.40
CA LEU A 171 14.86 -22.91 6.83
C LEU A 171 14.15 -24.24 7.10
N GLY A 172 13.16 -24.60 6.25
CA GLY A 172 12.36 -25.83 6.43
C GLY A 172 13.03 -27.11 5.93
N SER A 173 14.01 -27.03 5.03
CA SER A 173 14.59 -28.21 4.37
C SER A 173 15.88 -28.72 5.00
N GLY A 174 16.35 -28.19 6.11
CA GLY A 174 17.62 -28.63 6.74
C GLY A 174 18.80 -28.57 5.76
N HIS A 175 18.89 -27.59 4.93
CA HIS A 175 19.71 -27.57 3.74
C HIS A 175 21.19 -27.33 4.03
N THR A 176 22.01 -28.21 3.55
CA THR A 176 23.47 -28.01 3.41
C THR A 176 23.76 -26.92 2.39
N PRO A 177 24.61 -25.93 2.69
CA PRO A 177 24.99 -24.91 1.73
C PRO A 177 25.57 -25.53 0.45
N GLY A 178 24.99 -25.25 -0.71
CA GLY A 178 25.52 -25.72 -2.00
C GLY A 178 24.53 -26.43 -2.93
N LYS A 179 23.30 -26.69 -2.51
CA LYS A 179 22.29 -27.31 -3.38
C LYS A 179 21.46 -26.26 -4.11
N LYS A 180 21.30 -26.46 -5.42
CA LYS A 180 20.45 -25.61 -6.28
C LYS A 180 19.05 -25.42 -5.70
N LEU A 181 18.53 -24.18 -5.77
CA LEU A 181 17.15 -23.86 -5.46
C LEU A 181 16.18 -24.74 -6.25
N PRO A 182 15.00 -25.08 -5.68
CA PRO A 182 13.98 -25.84 -6.39
C PRO A 182 13.61 -25.17 -7.74
N ASP A 183 13.35 -25.98 -8.76
CA ASP A 183 12.93 -25.50 -10.08
C ASP A 183 11.66 -24.64 -9.94
N GLY A 184 11.74 -23.40 -10.39
CA GLY A 184 10.67 -22.40 -10.27
C GLY A 184 11.01 -21.20 -9.38
N CYS A 185 12.03 -21.28 -8.52
CA CYS A 185 12.62 -20.12 -7.86
C CYS A 185 13.68 -19.51 -8.81
N SER A 186 13.29 -18.60 -9.67
CA SER A 186 14.28 -17.72 -10.29
C SER A 186 14.87 -16.85 -9.17
N VAL A 187 16.16 -17.06 -8.86
CA VAL A 187 16.93 -16.04 -8.16
C VAL A 187 16.75 -14.79 -9.02
N LEU A 188 16.11 -13.76 -8.45
CA LEU A 188 16.30 -12.43 -9.01
C LEU A 188 17.81 -12.24 -8.99
N GLN A 189 18.46 -12.48 -10.14
CA GLN A 189 19.79 -11.95 -10.35
C GLN A 189 19.60 -10.45 -10.24
N VAL A 190 19.94 -9.93 -9.09
CA VAL A 190 20.14 -8.49 -8.87
C VAL A 190 21.42 -8.19 -9.63
N SER A 191 21.34 -8.28 -10.97
CA SER A 191 22.46 -8.06 -11.89
C SER A 191 22.93 -6.62 -11.86
N ASP A 192 22.11 -5.70 -11.37
CA ASP A 192 22.46 -4.32 -11.11
C ASP A 192 22.27 -4.03 -9.64
N SER A 193 23.28 -4.38 -8.89
CA SER A 193 23.43 -4.10 -7.48
C SER A 193 23.72 -2.63 -7.20
N GLU A 194 23.13 -1.68 -7.94
CA GLU A 194 23.21 -0.25 -7.64
C GLU A 194 22.81 0.07 -6.19
N TRP A 195 22.06 -0.81 -5.57
CA TRP A 195 21.67 -0.67 -4.17
C TRP A 195 22.58 -1.46 -3.19
N LEU A 196 23.55 -2.23 -3.71
CA LEU A 196 24.57 -2.91 -2.92
C LEU A 196 25.96 -2.25 -2.99
N THR A 197 26.18 -1.31 -3.94
CA THR A 197 27.44 -0.56 -4.01
C THR A 197 27.29 0.79 -3.34
N PRO A 198 28.16 1.16 -2.38
CA PRO A 198 28.18 2.50 -1.84
C PRO A 198 28.53 3.50 -2.94
N ALA A 199 27.81 4.62 -2.98
CA ALA A 199 28.14 5.70 -3.91
C ALA A 199 29.55 6.22 -3.59
N GLY A 200 30.52 5.98 -4.49
CA GLY A 200 31.82 6.66 -4.49
C GLY A 200 32.95 6.00 -3.69
N GLY A 201 33.03 4.70 -3.59
CA GLY A 201 34.20 4.01 -3.06
C GLY A 201 34.89 3.11 -4.10
N ASN A 202 36.08 3.47 -4.54
CA ASN A 202 36.95 2.55 -5.28
C ASN A 202 37.24 1.32 -4.40
N PRO A 203 37.14 0.09 -4.89
CA PRO A 203 37.52 -1.08 -4.13
C PRO A 203 39.05 -1.08 -3.96
N THR A 204 39.52 -0.71 -2.76
CA THR A 204 40.89 -0.99 -2.35
C THR A 204 41.04 -2.50 -2.23
N GLN A 205 41.84 -3.08 -3.12
CA GLN A 205 42.29 -4.47 -3.02
C GLN A 205 43.00 -4.70 -1.68
N PRO A 206 42.73 -5.80 -0.96
CA PRO A 206 43.55 -6.19 0.15
C PRO A 206 44.90 -6.70 -0.38
N THR A 207 45.98 -5.99 -0.07
CA THR A 207 47.35 -6.50 -0.19
C THR A 207 47.54 -7.62 0.81
N LEU A 208 47.72 -8.83 0.30
CA LEU A 208 48.26 -9.97 1.04
C LEU A 208 49.76 -9.74 1.28
N THR A 209 50.14 -9.60 2.51
CA THR A 209 51.49 -9.92 3.04
C THR A 209 51.35 -10.89 4.18
#